data_3338ec22828ecde12b7bcbf51d80ba39
#
_entry.id   3338ec22828ecde12b7bcbf51d80ba39
#
_cell.length_a   1.000
_cell.length_b   1.000
_cell.length_c   1.000
_cell.angle_alpha   90.00
_cell.angle_beta   90.00
_cell.angle_gamma   90.00
#
_symmetry.space_group_name_H-M   'P 1'
#
loop_
_entity.id
_entity.type
_entity.pdbx_description
1 polymer ?
#
loop_
_entity_poly.entity_id
_entity_poly.type
_entity_poly.pdbx_seq_one_letter_code
_entity_poly.pdbx_strand_id
1 'polypeptide(L)'
;MWYSILDTKILNRDGNHKTTLDILHFPDPRLRNVARPVEQVDDSIRQLVDDMFETMYAAPGIGLAATQVNVDKRVIVIDISEAKDHPLCLINPEILGLEGVEEMEEGCLSVPGVYETVQRANQVRVRALGRDGEPFELETDGLLAVCIQHEIDHLDGKLFVDYLSQLKRVRIRKKLEKEQRQSAEHPAERAGSRVI
;
A
#
# COMPACT_ATOMS: atom_id res chain seq x y z
N MET A 1 6.23 24.27 22.30
CA MET A 1 6.40 23.02 23.06
C MET A 1 6.14 21.89 22.07
N TRP A 2 7.21 21.24 21.57
CA TRP A 2 7.20 20.26 20.48
C TRP A 2 6.92 18.88 21.07
N TYR A 3 5.85 18.23 20.66
CA TYR A 3 5.65 16.81 20.96
C TYR A 3 6.39 15.98 19.92
N SER A 4 7.47 15.37 20.36
CA SER A 4 8.21 14.34 19.65
C SER A 4 7.34 13.10 19.47
N ILE A 5 7.09 12.72 18.21
CA ILE A 5 6.53 11.43 17.85
C ILE A 5 7.60 10.38 18.19
N LEU A 6 7.29 9.49 19.12
CA LEU A 6 8.14 8.38 19.48
C LEU A 6 8.17 7.38 18.31
N ASP A 7 9.25 7.43 17.53
CA ASP A 7 9.64 6.35 16.62
C ASP A 7 9.81 5.06 17.44
N THR A 8 8.93 4.11 17.25
CA THR A 8 9.07 2.79 17.87
C THR A 8 10.10 2.00 17.05
N LYS A 9 11.38 2.25 17.36
CA LYS A 9 12.52 1.57 16.73
C LYS A 9 12.68 0.18 17.31
N ILE A 10 12.30 -0.84 16.57
CA ILE A 10 12.60 -2.23 16.91
C ILE A 10 13.92 -2.62 16.22
N LEU A 11 14.94 -2.99 17.00
CA LEU A 11 16.21 -3.47 16.47
C LEU A 11 16.11 -4.94 16.07
N ASN A 12 16.58 -5.28 14.87
CA ASN A 12 16.81 -6.66 14.47
C ASN A 12 18.02 -7.25 15.19
N ARG A 13 18.13 -8.59 15.19
CA ARG A 13 19.28 -9.33 15.78
C ARG A 13 20.65 -8.89 15.21
N ASP A 14 20.66 -8.21 14.08
CA ASP A 14 21.85 -7.69 13.39
C ASP A 14 22.11 -6.21 13.62
N GLY A 15 21.40 -5.55 14.56
CA GLY A 15 21.62 -4.14 14.92
C GLY A 15 21.13 -3.12 13.88
N ASN A 16 20.43 -3.55 12.84
CA ASN A 16 19.86 -2.67 11.83
C ASN A 16 18.49 -2.13 12.28
N HIS A 17 18.21 -0.85 12.05
CA HIS A 17 16.95 -0.23 12.41
C HIS A 17 15.81 -0.79 11.53
N LYS A 18 14.89 -1.53 12.14
CA LYS A 18 13.65 -1.93 11.50
C LYS A 18 12.65 -0.78 11.66
N THR A 19 12.32 -0.11 10.57
CA THR A 19 11.37 1.01 10.59
C THR A 19 10.10 0.59 9.88
N THR A 20 9.07 0.25 10.65
CA THR A 20 7.72 0.13 10.09
C THR A 20 7.09 1.51 10.02
N LEU A 21 6.48 1.84 8.87
CA LEU A 21 5.81 3.10 8.63
C LEU A 21 4.34 3.01 9.04
N ASP A 22 3.75 4.13 9.45
CA ASP A 22 2.32 4.20 9.77
C ASP A 22 1.50 4.19 8.49
N ILE A 23 0.57 3.22 8.37
CA ILE A 23 -0.35 3.14 7.24
C ILE A 23 -1.56 4.05 7.49
N LEU A 24 -1.82 4.96 6.55
CA LEU A 24 -3.00 5.81 6.57
C LEU A 24 -4.26 4.98 6.29
N HIS A 25 -5.33 5.23 7.04
CA HIS A 25 -6.60 4.53 6.87
C HIS A 25 -7.69 5.46 6.33
N PHE A 26 -8.47 4.98 5.37
CA PHE A 26 -9.66 5.66 4.87
C PHE A 26 -10.63 5.98 6.03
N PRO A 27 -11.17 7.18 6.09
CA PRO A 27 -11.22 8.21 5.06
C PRO A 27 -10.17 9.34 5.19
N ASP A 28 -8.95 9.07 5.63
CA ASP A 28 -7.89 10.09 5.73
C ASP A 28 -7.72 10.81 4.37
N PRO A 29 -7.83 12.15 4.32
CA PRO A 29 -7.76 12.89 3.06
C PRO A 29 -6.39 12.80 2.37
N ARG A 30 -5.31 12.49 3.09
CA ARG A 30 -3.96 12.32 2.52
C ARG A 30 -3.89 11.15 1.54
N LEU A 31 -4.77 10.16 1.66
CA LEU A 31 -4.91 9.06 0.69
C LEU A 31 -5.39 9.54 -0.70
N ARG A 32 -5.79 10.80 -0.83
CA ARG A 32 -6.22 11.42 -2.08
C ARG A 32 -5.12 12.25 -2.75
N ASN A 33 -3.95 12.31 -2.14
CA ASN A 33 -2.80 12.98 -2.74
C ASN A 33 -2.35 12.23 -4.00
N VAL A 34 -1.93 12.99 -5.01
CA VAL A 34 -1.33 12.46 -6.24
C VAL A 34 0.19 12.47 -6.05
N ALA A 35 0.79 11.30 -6.20
CA ALA A 35 2.22 11.12 -6.01
C ALA A 35 3.04 11.79 -7.12
N ARG A 36 4.15 12.40 -6.74
CA ARG A 36 5.12 13.03 -7.64
C ARG A 36 6.16 12.02 -8.13
N PRO A 37 6.63 12.14 -9.37
CA PRO A 37 7.71 11.31 -9.86
C PRO A 37 8.97 11.40 -8.97
N VAL A 38 9.68 10.30 -8.89
CA VAL A 38 11.04 10.23 -8.33
C VAL A 38 12.01 10.73 -9.39
N GLU A 39 12.77 11.77 -9.11
CA GLU A 39 13.73 12.35 -10.07
C GLU A 39 15.00 11.49 -10.16
N GLN A 40 15.44 10.95 -9.04
CA GLN A 40 16.63 10.10 -8.94
C GLN A 40 16.41 9.02 -7.89
N VAL A 41 16.81 7.79 -8.21
CA VAL A 41 16.81 6.66 -7.26
C VAL A 41 18.10 6.69 -6.44
N ASP A 42 18.08 7.49 -5.39
CA ASP A 42 19.16 7.62 -4.43
C ASP A 42 18.97 6.68 -3.22
N ASP A 43 19.86 6.77 -2.23
CA ASP A 43 19.81 5.94 -1.03
C ASP A 43 18.56 6.21 -0.18
N SER A 44 17.99 7.41 -0.22
CA SER A 44 16.75 7.73 0.49
C SER A 44 15.54 7.00 -0.11
N ILE A 45 15.50 6.88 -1.44
CA ILE A 45 14.46 6.10 -2.13
C ILE A 45 14.66 4.60 -1.88
N ARG A 46 15.89 4.10 -1.88
CA ARG A 46 16.19 2.70 -1.56
C ARG A 46 15.75 2.35 -0.13
N GLN A 47 16.04 3.25 0.83
CA GLN A 47 15.59 3.07 2.22
C GLN A 47 14.07 3.08 2.33
N LEU A 48 13.40 4.02 1.64
CA LEU A 48 11.93 4.04 1.59
C LEU A 48 11.37 2.71 1.06
N VAL A 49 11.94 2.15 0.00
CA VAL A 49 11.52 0.86 -0.55
C VAL A 49 11.67 -0.25 0.48
N ASP A 50 12.79 -0.31 1.20
CA ASP A 50 13.05 -1.31 2.23
C ASP A 50 12.06 -1.17 3.40
N ASP A 51 11.81 0.04 3.89
CA ASP A 51 10.84 0.34 4.95
C ASP A 51 9.40 -0.01 4.51
N MET A 52 9.06 0.23 3.24
CA MET A 52 7.76 -0.14 2.67
C MET A 52 7.57 -1.65 2.61
N PHE A 53 8.57 -2.43 2.19
CA PHE A 53 8.50 -3.89 2.22
C PHE A 53 8.32 -4.41 3.66
N GLU A 54 9.08 -3.90 4.62
CA GLU A 54 8.93 -4.29 6.01
C GLU A 54 7.53 -3.97 6.55
N THR A 55 7.00 -2.78 6.23
CA THR A 55 5.66 -2.34 6.61
C THR A 55 4.59 -3.26 6.00
N MET A 56 4.69 -3.53 4.70
CA MET A 56 3.78 -4.40 3.97
C MET A 56 3.75 -5.82 4.57
N TYR A 57 4.91 -6.41 4.84
CA TYR A 57 5.01 -7.75 5.42
C TYR A 57 4.51 -7.80 6.87
N ALA A 58 4.72 -6.75 7.66
CA ALA A 58 4.21 -6.65 9.03
C ALA A 58 2.67 -6.52 9.07
N ALA A 59 2.08 -5.91 8.05
CA ALA A 59 0.63 -5.71 7.91
C ALA A 59 -0.08 -6.82 7.12
N PRO A 60 0.47 -8.03 6.99
CA PRO A 60 0.27 -9.13 6.05
C PRO A 60 -0.38 -8.72 4.71
N GLY A 61 0.17 -7.69 4.07
CA GLY A 61 -0.20 -7.24 2.72
C GLY A 61 0.63 -7.91 1.62
N ILE A 62 0.16 -7.78 0.37
CA ILE A 62 0.85 -8.22 -0.84
C ILE A 62 1.26 -7.06 -1.74
N GLY A 63 0.81 -5.84 -1.43
CA GLY A 63 1.14 -4.59 -2.10
C GLY A 63 1.08 -3.41 -1.14
N LEU A 64 1.83 -2.35 -1.44
CA LEU A 64 1.83 -1.09 -0.71
C LEU A 64 2.36 0.03 -1.60
N ALA A 65 1.64 1.15 -1.65
CA ALA A 65 2.06 2.37 -2.31
C ALA A 65 2.59 3.41 -1.31
N ALA A 66 3.55 4.22 -1.72
CA ALA A 66 4.17 5.23 -0.85
C ALA A 66 3.17 6.26 -0.30
N THR A 67 2.12 6.59 -1.06
CA THR A 67 1.04 7.49 -0.60
C THR A 67 0.27 6.94 0.60
N GLN A 68 0.19 5.62 0.77
CA GLN A 68 -0.46 4.99 1.91
C GLN A 68 0.35 5.16 3.22
N VAL A 69 1.63 5.44 3.12
CA VAL A 69 2.51 5.77 4.25
C VAL A 69 2.90 7.25 4.28
N ASN A 70 2.04 8.10 3.70
CA ASN A 70 2.18 9.57 3.69
C ASN A 70 3.45 10.08 2.99
N VAL A 71 3.92 9.38 1.96
CA VAL A 71 5.05 9.80 1.12
C VAL A 71 4.56 10.05 -0.30
N ASP A 72 4.62 11.31 -0.76
CA ASP A 72 4.13 11.73 -2.09
C ASP A 72 5.16 11.40 -3.19
N LYS A 73 5.54 10.14 -3.33
CA LYS A 73 6.47 9.62 -4.35
C LYS A 73 5.83 8.48 -5.12
N ARG A 74 6.09 8.41 -6.43
CA ARG A 74 5.61 7.31 -7.27
C ARG A 74 6.47 6.05 -7.04
N VAL A 75 6.22 5.39 -5.92
CA VAL A 75 6.88 4.14 -5.52
C VAL A 75 5.82 3.16 -5.05
N ILE A 76 5.87 1.93 -5.54
CA ILE A 76 5.05 0.81 -5.07
C ILE A 76 5.94 -0.40 -4.82
N VAL A 77 5.56 -1.21 -3.85
CA VAL A 77 6.17 -2.51 -3.56
C VAL A 77 5.11 -3.59 -3.59
N ILE A 78 5.45 -4.74 -4.15
CA ILE A 78 4.52 -5.88 -4.31
C ILE A 78 5.29 -7.17 -4.06
N ASP A 79 4.65 -8.11 -3.36
CA ASP A 79 5.10 -9.50 -3.27
C ASP A 79 3.87 -10.40 -3.07
N ILE A 80 3.49 -11.11 -4.13
CA ILE A 80 2.35 -12.02 -4.12
C ILE A 80 2.73 -13.46 -3.74
N SER A 81 4.03 -13.72 -3.49
CA SER A 81 4.51 -15.06 -3.12
C SER A 81 4.16 -15.40 -1.68
N GLU A 82 3.75 -16.64 -1.42
CA GLU A 82 3.46 -17.11 -0.06
C GLU A 82 4.71 -17.10 0.82
N ALA A 83 5.88 -17.42 0.23
CA ALA A 83 7.16 -17.45 0.94
C ALA A 83 7.77 -16.06 1.18
N LYS A 84 7.19 -14.99 0.59
CA LYS A 84 7.69 -13.61 0.66
C LYS A 84 9.13 -13.49 0.14
N ASP A 85 9.40 -14.16 -0.98
CA ASP A 85 10.74 -14.30 -1.59
C ASP A 85 10.81 -13.78 -3.02
N HIS A 86 9.74 -13.15 -3.53
CA HIS A 86 9.69 -12.52 -4.86
C HIS A 86 9.31 -11.03 -4.78
N PRO A 87 10.06 -10.21 -4.02
CA PRO A 87 9.78 -8.78 -3.88
C PRO A 87 9.96 -8.05 -5.21
N LEU A 88 8.94 -7.28 -5.61
CA LEU A 88 8.92 -6.45 -6.79
C LEU A 88 8.77 -4.98 -6.38
N CYS A 89 9.71 -4.13 -6.81
CA CYS A 89 9.67 -2.69 -6.62
C CYS A 89 9.45 -2.01 -7.98
N LEU A 90 8.47 -1.10 -8.06
CA LEU A 90 8.23 -0.28 -9.23
C LEU A 90 8.29 1.20 -8.83
N ILE A 91 9.29 1.91 -9.34
CA ILE A 91 9.47 3.34 -9.17
C ILE A 91 9.07 4.03 -10.47
N ASN A 92 8.26 5.08 -10.38
CA ASN A 92 7.65 5.78 -11.51
C ASN A 92 6.90 4.82 -12.47
N PRO A 93 6.02 3.93 -11.98
CA PRO A 93 5.33 3.00 -12.85
C PRO A 93 4.44 3.75 -13.86
N GLU A 94 4.48 3.29 -15.11
CA GLU A 94 3.67 3.75 -16.23
C GLU A 94 3.00 2.54 -16.89
N ILE A 95 1.67 2.55 -16.99
CA ILE A 95 0.92 1.52 -17.70
C ILE A 95 1.05 1.77 -19.20
N LEU A 96 1.62 0.80 -19.92
CA LEU A 96 1.79 0.83 -21.36
C LEU A 96 0.66 0.13 -22.12
N GLY A 97 -0.03 -0.80 -21.47
CA GLY A 97 -1.14 -1.54 -22.05
C GLY A 97 -1.96 -2.26 -20.98
N LEU A 98 -3.27 -2.37 -21.27
CA LEU A 98 -4.25 -3.08 -20.47
C LEU A 98 -5.09 -3.94 -21.40
N GLU A 99 -5.26 -5.24 -21.09
CA GLU A 99 -6.04 -6.17 -21.89
C GLU A 99 -6.92 -7.06 -21.02
N GLY A 100 -8.04 -7.51 -21.57
CA GLY A 100 -8.99 -8.39 -20.90
C GLY A 100 -9.72 -7.73 -19.74
N VAL A 101 -10.47 -8.54 -19.01
CA VAL A 101 -11.22 -8.15 -17.80
C VAL A 101 -11.10 -9.27 -16.79
N GLU A 102 -10.77 -8.91 -15.55
CA GLU A 102 -10.74 -9.80 -14.39
C GLU A 102 -11.65 -9.22 -13.31
N GLU A 103 -12.46 -10.10 -12.69
CA GLU A 103 -13.21 -9.78 -11.47
C GLU A 103 -12.55 -10.47 -10.29
N MET A 104 -12.02 -9.68 -9.37
CA MET A 104 -11.33 -10.21 -8.20
C MET A 104 -11.81 -9.52 -6.93
N GLU A 105 -11.89 -10.27 -5.83
CA GLU A 105 -12.13 -9.69 -4.52
C GLU A 105 -10.86 -8.96 -4.07
N GLU A 106 -10.96 -7.65 -3.89
CA GLU A 106 -9.88 -6.79 -3.41
C GLU A 106 -10.09 -6.40 -1.96
N GLY A 107 -8.99 -6.40 -1.20
CA GLY A 107 -8.83 -5.72 0.08
C GLY A 107 -7.73 -4.68 -0.03
N CYS A 108 -7.59 -3.83 0.99
CA CYS A 108 -6.56 -2.80 1.03
C CYS A 108 -6.11 -2.55 2.46
N LEU A 109 -4.79 -2.44 2.68
CA LEU A 109 -4.24 -2.09 4.00
C LEU A 109 -4.76 -0.75 4.52
N SER A 110 -5.07 0.19 3.62
CA SER A 110 -5.68 1.48 3.96
C SER A 110 -7.21 1.42 4.16
N VAL A 111 -7.86 0.29 3.90
CA VAL A 111 -9.31 0.08 4.08
C VAL A 111 -9.54 -1.22 4.86
N PRO A 112 -9.11 -1.29 6.13
CA PRO A 112 -9.05 -2.52 6.89
C PRO A 112 -10.40 -3.19 7.07
N GLY A 113 -10.44 -4.54 6.92
CA GLY A 113 -11.63 -5.35 7.14
C GLY A 113 -12.75 -5.13 6.13
N VAL A 114 -12.42 -4.64 4.93
CA VAL A 114 -13.34 -4.48 3.81
C VAL A 114 -12.78 -5.21 2.59
N TYR A 115 -13.60 -6.08 2.02
CA TYR A 115 -13.32 -6.83 0.80
C TYR A 115 -14.50 -6.69 -0.15
N GLU A 116 -14.24 -6.38 -1.40
CA GLU A 116 -15.27 -6.18 -2.42
C GLU A 116 -14.75 -6.58 -3.79
N THR A 117 -15.64 -7.10 -4.63
CA THR A 117 -15.31 -7.45 -6.01
C THR A 117 -15.14 -6.18 -6.85
N VAL A 118 -14.00 -6.10 -7.54
CA VAL A 118 -13.66 -5.00 -8.46
C VAL A 118 -13.28 -5.59 -9.81
N GLN A 119 -13.66 -4.91 -10.89
CA GLN A 119 -13.22 -5.24 -12.24
C GLN A 119 -11.95 -4.50 -12.58
N ARG A 120 -10.95 -5.23 -13.08
CA ARG A 120 -9.71 -4.68 -13.61
C ARG A 120 -9.33 -5.36 -14.92
N ALA A 121 -8.31 -4.83 -15.59
CA ALA A 121 -7.71 -5.55 -16.70
C ALA A 121 -7.04 -6.83 -16.18
N ASN A 122 -7.20 -7.93 -16.93
CA ASN A 122 -6.58 -9.22 -16.60
C ASN A 122 -5.09 -9.22 -16.91
N GLN A 123 -4.65 -8.47 -17.94
CA GLN A 123 -3.26 -8.34 -18.32
C GLN A 123 -2.82 -6.88 -18.24
N VAL A 124 -1.61 -6.66 -17.77
CA VAL A 124 -0.98 -5.34 -17.71
C VAL A 124 0.44 -5.41 -18.27
N ARG A 125 0.77 -4.42 -19.10
CA ARG A 125 2.15 -4.11 -19.45
C ARG A 125 2.53 -2.79 -18.82
N VAL A 126 3.59 -2.80 -18.01
CA VAL A 126 4.05 -1.65 -17.24
C VAL A 126 5.54 -1.42 -17.46
N ARG A 127 5.96 -0.15 -17.50
CA ARG A 127 7.36 0.28 -17.45
C ARG A 127 7.60 0.94 -16.10
N ALA A 128 8.75 0.67 -15.50
CA ALA A 128 9.14 1.30 -14.23
C ALA A 128 10.67 1.32 -14.10
N LEU A 129 11.15 1.97 -13.05
CA LEU A 129 12.52 1.79 -12.56
C LEU A 129 12.52 0.77 -11.42
N GLY A 130 13.55 -0.07 -11.39
CA GLY A 130 13.81 -0.97 -10.27
C GLY A 130 14.42 -0.23 -9.06
N ARG A 131 14.65 -0.98 -7.97
CA ARG A 131 15.35 -0.47 -6.77
C ARG A 131 16.78 0.02 -7.05
N ASP A 132 17.43 -0.52 -8.10
CA ASP A 132 18.75 -0.10 -8.61
C ASP A 132 18.70 1.19 -9.43
N GLY A 133 17.51 1.63 -9.84
CA GLY A 133 17.29 2.79 -10.71
C GLY A 133 17.30 2.44 -12.20
N GLU A 134 17.48 1.17 -12.56
CA GLU A 134 17.47 0.73 -13.94
C GLU A 134 16.04 0.55 -14.47
N PRO A 135 15.75 0.99 -15.71
CA PRO A 135 14.45 0.82 -16.31
C PRO A 135 14.18 -0.62 -16.72
N PHE A 136 12.96 -1.07 -16.53
CA PHE A 136 12.49 -2.37 -17.01
C PHE A 136 11.05 -2.29 -17.51
N GLU A 137 10.64 -3.25 -18.31
CA GLU A 137 9.24 -3.50 -18.68
C GLU A 137 8.83 -4.88 -18.15
N LEU A 138 7.61 -4.93 -17.69
CA LEU A 138 6.98 -6.16 -17.19
C LEU A 138 5.62 -6.32 -17.86
N GLU A 139 5.35 -7.51 -18.39
CA GLU A 139 4.04 -7.94 -18.82
C GLU A 139 3.60 -9.10 -17.95
N THR A 140 2.41 -9.01 -17.39
CA THR A 140 1.89 -10.00 -16.43
C THR A 140 0.37 -10.05 -16.46
N ASP A 141 -0.18 -11.12 -15.85
CA ASP A 141 -1.61 -11.37 -15.75
C ASP A 141 -2.05 -11.73 -14.33
N GLY A 142 -3.34 -11.99 -14.16
CA GLY A 142 -3.95 -12.48 -12.93
C GLY A 142 -3.69 -11.56 -11.72
N LEU A 143 -3.40 -12.17 -10.55
CA LEU A 143 -3.27 -11.46 -9.29
C LEU A 143 -2.21 -10.36 -9.33
N LEU A 144 -1.06 -10.60 -9.97
CA LEU A 144 -0.01 -9.58 -10.06
C LEU A 144 -0.46 -8.38 -10.90
N ALA A 145 -1.15 -8.62 -12.02
CA ALA A 145 -1.71 -7.54 -12.85
C ALA A 145 -2.74 -6.70 -12.10
N VAL A 146 -3.64 -7.35 -11.34
CA VAL A 146 -4.62 -6.67 -10.48
C VAL A 146 -3.93 -5.85 -9.40
N CYS A 147 -2.94 -6.43 -8.71
CA CYS A 147 -2.19 -5.75 -7.65
C CYS A 147 -1.44 -4.52 -8.18
N ILE A 148 -0.75 -4.61 -9.31
CA ILE A 148 -0.07 -3.46 -9.93
C ILE A 148 -1.05 -2.32 -10.20
N GLN A 149 -2.24 -2.61 -10.77
CA GLN A 149 -3.25 -1.59 -11.03
C GLN A 149 -3.79 -0.98 -9.73
N HIS A 150 -4.00 -1.79 -8.69
CA HIS A 150 -4.43 -1.34 -7.37
C HIS A 150 -3.43 -0.35 -6.76
N GLU A 151 -2.14 -0.69 -6.79
CA GLU A 151 -1.11 0.16 -6.18
C GLU A 151 -0.86 1.44 -7.01
N ILE A 152 -0.97 1.39 -8.34
CA ILE A 152 -0.90 2.59 -9.20
C ILE A 152 -2.08 3.53 -8.92
N ASP A 153 -3.29 3.01 -8.69
CA ASP A 153 -4.43 3.81 -8.29
C ASP A 153 -4.13 4.65 -7.03
N HIS A 154 -3.46 4.07 -6.03
CA HIS A 154 -3.05 4.81 -4.84
C HIS A 154 -2.13 5.98 -5.17
N LEU A 155 -1.20 5.82 -6.12
CA LEU A 155 -0.33 6.91 -6.58
C LEU A 155 -1.09 8.04 -7.28
N ASP A 156 -2.26 7.74 -7.82
CA ASP A 156 -3.15 8.69 -8.48
C ASP A 156 -4.29 9.20 -7.56
N GLY A 157 -4.19 8.93 -6.25
CA GLY A 157 -5.15 9.36 -5.24
C GLY A 157 -6.49 8.62 -5.29
N LYS A 158 -6.52 7.43 -5.92
CA LYS A 158 -7.70 6.58 -6.00
C LYS A 158 -7.61 5.40 -5.02
N LEU A 159 -8.77 4.88 -4.64
CA LEU A 159 -8.91 3.70 -3.80
C LEU A 159 -9.85 2.70 -4.48
N PHE A 160 -9.71 1.40 -4.20
CA PHE A 160 -10.60 0.39 -4.78
C PHE A 160 -12.08 0.65 -4.47
N VAL A 161 -12.39 1.29 -3.35
CA VAL A 161 -13.76 1.69 -2.98
C VAL A 161 -14.38 2.67 -3.96
N ASP A 162 -13.59 3.38 -4.77
CA ASP A 162 -14.09 4.34 -5.77
C ASP A 162 -14.77 3.64 -6.95
N TYR A 163 -14.48 2.36 -7.18
CA TYR A 163 -15.12 1.52 -8.19
C TYR A 163 -16.47 0.97 -7.73
N LEU A 164 -16.81 1.12 -6.44
CA LEU A 164 -18.04 0.62 -5.85
C LEU A 164 -19.20 1.61 -6.04
N SER A 165 -20.43 1.11 -5.88
CA SER A 165 -21.62 1.97 -5.87
C SER A 165 -21.55 3.01 -4.75
N GLN A 166 -22.20 4.17 -4.96
CA GLN A 166 -22.24 5.23 -3.95
C GLN A 166 -22.76 4.74 -2.59
N LEU A 167 -23.75 3.84 -2.59
CA LEU A 167 -24.31 3.28 -1.37
C LEU A 167 -23.26 2.45 -0.61
N LYS A 168 -22.50 1.60 -1.28
CA LYS A 168 -21.42 0.81 -0.68
C LYS A 168 -20.34 1.74 -0.11
N ARG A 169 -19.89 2.72 -0.87
CA ARG A 169 -18.88 3.71 -0.41
C ARG A 169 -19.31 4.41 0.88
N VAL A 170 -20.56 4.88 0.96
CA VAL A 170 -21.09 5.56 2.15
C VAL A 170 -21.12 4.61 3.34
N ARG A 171 -21.53 3.36 3.17
CA ARG A 171 -21.56 2.35 4.25
C ARG A 171 -20.16 2.05 4.77
N ILE A 172 -19.19 1.82 3.88
CA ILE A 172 -17.79 1.57 4.24
C ILE A 172 -17.23 2.74 5.03
N ARG A 173 -17.41 3.96 4.53
CA ARG A 173 -16.95 5.18 5.21
C ARG A 173 -17.51 5.29 6.63
N LYS A 174 -18.82 5.14 6.80
CA LYS A 174 -19.46 5.21 8.13
C LYS A 174 -18.95 4.13 9.08
N LYS A 175 -18.72 2.90 8.57
CA LYS A 175 -18.16 1.81 9.36
C LYS A 175 -16.78 2.19 9.90
N LEU A 176 -15.86 2.59 9.02
CA LEU A 176 -14.48 2.91 9.40
C LEU A 176 -14.38 4.15 10.28
N GLU A 177 -15.16 5.20 10.03
CA GLU A 177 -15.24 6.37 10.92
C GLU A 177 -15.69 5.99 12.33
N LYS A 178 -16.66 5.06 12.45
CA LYS A 178 -17.12 4.56 13.76
C LYS A 178 -16.01 3.77 14.46
N GLU A 179 -15.33 2.88 13.75
CA GLU A 179 -14.22 2.07 14.30
C GLU A 179 -13.06 2.94 14.78
N GLN A 180 -12.70 3.98 14.02
CA GLN A 180 -11.67 4.96 14.39
C GLN A 180 -12.04 5.72 15.69
N ARG A 181 -13.29 6.16 15.82
CA ARG A 181 -13.77 6.83 17.06
C ARG A 181 -13.68 5.90 18.26
N GLN A 182 -14.17 4.67 18.13
CA GLN A 182 -14.11 3.67 19.21
C GLN A 182 -12.67 3.35 19.62
N SER A 183 -11.75 3.25 18.66
CA SER A 183 -10.33 3.03 18.94
C SER A 183 -9.66 4.21 19.63
N ALA A 184 -10.10 5.44 19.35
CA ALA A 184 -9.62 6.65 20.01
C ALA A 184 -10.15 6.79 21.45
N GLU A 185 -11.37 6.30 21.72
CA GLU A 185 -12.00 6.36 23.04
C GLU A 185 -11.49 5.24 23.99
N HIS A 186 -11.01 4.10 23.47
CA HIS A 186 -10.56 2.93 24.25
C HIS A 186 -9.15 2.45 23.83
N PRO A 187 -8.09 3.24 24.04
CA PRO A 187 -6.73 2.87 23.61
C PRO A 187 -6.14 1.69 24.39
N ALA A 188 -6.69 1.32 25.56
CA ALA A 188 -6.11 0.32 26.46
C ALA A 188 -6.49 -1.14 26.14
N GLU A 189 -7.55 -1.41 25.37
CA GLU A 189 -8.02 -2.79 25.12
C GLU A 189 -7.22 -3.58 24.08
N ARG A 190 -6.42 -2.91 23.23
CA ARG A 190 -5.58 -3.60 22.23
C ARG A 190 -4.30 -4.21 22.76
N ALA A 191 -3.86 -3.86 23.98
CA ALA A 191 -2.65 -4.41 24.61
C ALA A 191 -2.87 -5.80 25.24
N GLY A 192 -4.10 -6.31 25.35
CA GLY A 192 -4.48 -7.47 26.13
C GLY A 192 -4.85 -8.74 25.37
N SER A 193 -4.97 -8.73 24.04
CA SER A 193 -5.39 -9.92 23.28
C SER A 193 -4.19 -10.70 22.74
N ARG A 194 -3.37 -11.25 23.64
CA ARG A 194 -2.53 -12.41 23.31
C ARG A 194 -3.44 -13.62 23.33
N VAL A 195 -3.77 -14.13 22.15
CA VAL A 195 -4.33 -15.47 22.00
C VAL A 195 -3.21 -16.47 22.29
N ILE A 196 -3.48 -17.38 23.23
CA ILE A 196 -2.66 -18.54 23.58
C ILE A 196 -2.69 -19.55 22.44
#